data_7049e71f7ebf71f56dfeb9e3837df66f
#
_entry.id   7049e71f7ebf71f56dfeb9e3837df66f
#
_cell.length_a   1.000
_cell.length_b   1.000
_cell.length_c   1.000
_cell.angle_alpha   90.00
_cell.angle_beta   90.00
_cell.angle_gamma   90.00
#
_symmetry.space_group_name_H-M   'P 1'
#
loop_
_entity.id
_entity.type
_entity.pdbx_description
1 polymer ?
#
loop_
_entity_poly.entity_id
_entity_poly.type
_entity_poly.pdbx_seq_one_letter_code
_entity_poly.pdbx_strand_id
1 'polypeptide(L)'
;TAGAQQAISIGLMATLAMGDKILVEEPGYRQVHKIIDLLRLDLDGVSVREKVGLDIEKVLSSNAKALYVTPSNQYPMGTTLNTEQRLKLIDWANQHQSWIIEDDYDSEFQFAHRPYTSMQGLAGKLGFDDRIIYVGSLSKVMFNGLRLGYLVVPESLVAKCLEIKDALTGDTVSHTQEALADFVRE
;
A
#
# COMPACT_ATOMS: atom_id res chain seq x y z
N THR A 1 -12.07 -5.97 -1.43
CA THR A 1 -11.59 -6.62 -0.21
C THR A 1 -12.36 -6.16 1.03
N ALA A 2 -12.22 -6.87 2.15
CA ALA A 2 -12.81 -6.51 3.44
C ALA A 2 -11.98 -5.41 4.17
N GLY A 3 -11.67 -4.33 3.45
CA GLY A 3 -10.88 -3.20 3.90
C GLY A 3 -9.37 -3.33 3.64
N ALA A 4 -8.62 -2.26 3.93
CA ALA A 4 -7.19 -2.16 3.65
C ALA A 4 -6.34 -3.29 4.24
N GLN A 5 -6.66 -3.74 5.46
CA GLN A 5 -5.87 -4.81 6.11
C GLN A 5 -5.87 -6.11 5.30
N GLN A 6 -7.01 -6.52 4.74
CA GLN A 6 -7.07 -7.68 3.85
C GLN A 6 -6.36 -7.39 2.53
N ALA A 7 -6.53 -6.19 1.99
CA ALA A 7 -5.84 -5.77 0.77
C ALA A 7 -4.32 -5.87 0.91
N ILE A 8 -3.76 -5.34 2.00
CA ILE A 8 -2.33 -5.45 2.33
C ILE A 8 -1.91 -6.92 2.41
N SER A 9 -2.69 -7.76 3.12
CA SER A 9 -2.38 -9.20 3.27
C SER A 9 -2.31 -9.88 1.91
N ILE A 10 -3.29 -9.63 1.03
CA ILE A 10 -3.33 -10.20 -0.32
C ILE A 10 -2.13 -9.73 -1.14
N GLY A 11 -1.81 -8.43 -1.11
CA GLY A 11 -0.67 -7.88 -1.83
C GLY A 11 0.66 -8.52 -1.41
N LEU A 12 0.89 -8.67 -0.10
CA LEU A 12 2.08 -9.31 0.44
C LEU A 12 2.16 -10.80 0.06
N MET A 13 1.06 -11.55 0.20
CA MET A 13 1.00 -12.98 -0.19
C MET A 13 1.20 -13.18 -1.70
N ALA A 14 0.76 -12.23 -2.52
CA ALA A 14 0.93 -12.32 -3.97
C ALA A 14 2.37 -12.09 -4.42
N THR A 15 3.16 -11.36 -3.65
CA THR A 15 4.48 -10.86 -4.08
C THR A 15 5.67 -11.41 -3.32
N LEU A 16 5.48 -11.86 -2.09
CA LEU A 16 6.56 -12.28 -1.20
C LEU A 16 6.45 -13.75 -0.80
N ALA A 17 7.60 -14.36 -0.56
CA ALA A 17 7.75 -15.68 0.03
C ALA A 17 8.22 -15.59 1.48
N MET A 18 8.01 -16.65 2.25
CA MET A 18 8.51 -16.75 3.62
C MET A 18 10.03 -16.49 3.66
N GLY A 19 10.46 -15.63 4.58
CA GLY A 19 11.85 -15.21 4.74
C GLY A 19 12.28 -14.04 3.85
N ASP A 20 11.44 -13.58 2.89
CA ASP A 20 11.74 -12.39 2.12
C ASP A 20 11.77 -11.14 3.02
N LYS A 21 12.76 -10.28 2.78
CA LYS A 21 12.92 -9.04 3.52
C LYS A 21 11.93 -7.98 3.01
N ILE A 22 11.23 -7.35 3.96
CA ILE A 22 10.34 -6.21 3.72
C ILE A 22 10.74 -5.02 4.57
N LEU A 23 10.85 -3.86 3.94
CA LEU A 23 11.02 -2.57 4.62
C LEU A 23 9.66 -2.03 5.06
N VAL A 24 9.59 -1.51 6.29
CA VAL A 24 8.37 -0.94 6.87
C VAL A 24 8.69 0.35 7.61
N GLU A 25 7.84 1.34 7.48
CA GLU A 25 7.93 2.59 8.24
C GLU A 25 7.94 2.34 9.75
N GLU A 26 8.89 2.97 10.48
CA GLU A 26 9.01 2.88 11.94
C GLU A 26 9.20 4.27 12.57
N PRO A 27 8.24 4.76 13.40
CA PRO A 27 6.98 4.11 13.76
C PRO A 27 6.00 4.04 12.57
N GLY A 28 5.16 2.99 12.54
CA GLY A 28 4.24 2.73 11.45
C GLY A 28 2.95 2.01 11.88
N TYR A 29 2.17 1.56 10.93
CA TYR A 29 0.90 0.89 11.15
C TYR A 29 1.09 -0.52 11.73
N ARG A 30 0.82 -0.67 13.03
CA ARG A 30 1.10 -1.91 13.80
C ARG A 30 0.44 -3.18 13.24
N GLN A 31 -0.68 -3.07 12.52
CA GLN A 31 -1.31 -4.26 11.95
C GLN A 31 -0.49 -4.87 10.81
N VAL A 32 0.28 -4.06 10.09
CA VAL A 32 1.20 -4.56 9.06
C VAL A 32 2.28 -5.42 9.69
N HIS A 33 2.86 -5.01 10.84
CA HIS A 33 3.83 -5.83 11.57
C HIS A 33 3.27 -7.22 11.92
N LYS A 34 2.00 -7.29 12.36
CA LYS A 34 1.34 -8.57 12.65
C LYS A 34 1.15 -9.44 11.40
N ILE A 35 0.81 -8.82 10.26
CA ILE A 35 0.65 -9.53 8.99
C ILE A 35 2.01 -10.09 8.54
N ILE A 36 3.07 -9.29 8.63
CA ILE A 36 4.45 -9.67 8.30
C ILE A 36 4.89 -10.86 9.16
N ASP A 37 4.63 -10.81 10.46
CA ASP A 37 4.94 -11.86 11.40
C ASP A 37 4.18 -13.17 11.08
N LEU A 38 2.86 -13.07 10.79
CA LEU A 38 2.04 -14.20 10.37
C LEU A 38 2.55 -14.84 9.07
N LEU A 39 3.04 -14.05 8.13
CA LEU A 39 3.60 -14.51 6.85
C LEU A 39 5.07 -14.96 6.97
N ARG A 40 5.67 -14.82 8.17
CA ARG A 40 7.08 -15.14 8.45
C ARG A 40 8.05 -14.43 7.50
N LEU A 41 7.78 -13.15 7.22
CA LEU A 41 8.67 -12.28 6.46
C LEU A 41 9.74 -11.69 7.39
N ASP A 42 10.88 -11.30 6.81
CA ASP A 42 11.98 -10.63 7.53
C ASP A 42 11.73 -9.11 7.55
N LEU A 43 11.23 -8.58 8.68
CA LEU A 43 10.91 -7.16 8.84
C LEU A 43 12.16 -6.33 9.14
N ASP A 44 12.39 -5.28 8.34
CA ASP A 44 13.41 -4.26 8.58
C ASP A 44 12.75 -2.87 8.67
N GLY A 45 12.80 -2.24 9.85
CA GLY A 45 12.18 -0.94 10.11
C GLY A 45 12.96 0.21 9.49
N VAL A 46 12.28 1.08 8.74
CA VAL A 46 12.85 2.32 8.19
C VAL A 46 12.37 3.50 9.03
N SER A 47 13.31 4.24 9.61
CA SER A 47 13.00 5.35 10.51
C SER A 47 12.18 6.44 9.84
N VAL A 48 11.09 6.85 10.48
CA VAL A 48 10.33 8.05 10.14
C VAL A 48 10.48 9.06 11.25
N ARG A 49 10.96 10.26 10.92
CA ARG A 49 11.18 11.34 11.90
C ARG A 49 10.22 12.50 11.64
N GLU A 50 9.75 13.09 12.74
CA GLU A 50 8.93 14.31 12.66
C GLU A 50 9.66 15.38 11.85
N LYS A 51 8.94 16.06 10.94
CA LYS A 51 9.42 17.11 10.03
C LYS A 51 10.45 16.68 8.98
N VAL A 52 11.08 15.51 9.11
CA VAL A 52 12.07 14.99 8.15
C VAL A 52 11.43 13.95 7.23
N GLY A 53 10.54 13.13 7.77
CA GLY A 53 9.88 12.04 7.06
C GLY A 53 10.68 10.73 7.05
N LEU A 54 10.42 9.92 6.07
CA LEU A 54 11.04 8.61 5.84
C LEU A 54 12.53 8.73 5.50
N ASP A 55 13.34 7.86 6.07
CA ASP A 55 14.76 7.72 5.72
C ASP A 55 14.89 7.06 4.33
N ILE A 56 14.82 7.89 3.29
CA ILE A 56 14.88 7.44 1.89
C ILE A 56 16.22 6.75 1.59
N GLU A 57 17.33 7.25 2.12
CA GLU A 57 18.66 6.70 1.85
C GLU A 57 18.80 5.26 2.35
N LYS A 58 18.18 4.94 3.50
CA LYS A 58 18.10 3.56 3.98
C LYS A 58 17.36 2.66 3.00
N VAL A 59 16.25 3.14 2.39
CA VAL A 59 15.51 2.37 1.40
C VAL A 59 16.34 2.16 0.15
N LEU A 60 16.94 3.23 -0.39
CA LEU A 60 17.71 3.17 -1.64
C LEU A 60 18.94 2.27 -1.56
N SER A 61 19.53 2.12 -0.37
CA SER A 61 20.68 1.23 -0.12
C SER A 61 20.29 -0.22 0.17
N SER A 62 18.99 -0.53 0.28
CA SER A 62 18.50 -1.86 0.64
C SER A 62 18.23 -2.73 -0.59
N ASN A 63 18.48 -4.03 -0.42
CA ASN A 63 18.10 -5.09 -1.37
C ASN A 63 16.82 -5.84 -0.93
N ALA A 64 15.98 -5.23 -0.11
CA ALA A 64 14.72 -5.81 0.33
C ALA A 64 13.79 -6.11 -0.86
N LYS A 65 12.92 -7.10 -0.71
CA LYS A 65 11.97 -7.52 -1.76
C LYS A 65 10.74 -6.64 -1.82
N ALA A 66 10.42 -5.92 -0.75
CA ALA A 66 9.32 -4.97 -0.73
C ALA A 66 9.57 -3.80 0.24
N LEU A 67 8.82 -2.72 -0.01
CA LEU A 67 8.62 -1.58 0.88
C LEU A 67 7.12 -1.40 1.11
N TYR A 68 6.69 -1.39 2.38
CA TYR A 68 5.37 -0.89 2.75
C TYR A 68 5.48 0.57 3.20
N VAL A 69 4.65 1.44 2.64
CA VAL A 69 4.72 2.89 2.86
C VAL A 69 3.33 3.54 2.81
N THR A 70 3.12 4.59 3.64
CA THR A 70 1.95 5.44 3.67
C THR A 70 2.29 6.86 3.17
N PRO A 71 2.47 7.06 1.85
CA PRO A 71 3.19 8.21 1.30
C PRO A 71 2.41 9.52 1.35
N SER A 72 1.09 9.47 1.45
CA SER A 72 0.22 10.66 1.44
C SER A 72 0.07 11.29 2.82
N ASN A 73 0.01 10.45 3.86
CA ASN A 73 -0.08 10.87 5.25
C ASN A 73 0.49 9.75 6.13
N GLN A 74 1.75 9.84 6.46
CA GLN A 74 2.45 8.77 7.19
C GLN A 74 1.86 8.58 8.60
N TYR A 75 1.48 7.35 8.90
CA TYR A 75 0.94 7.01 10.22
C TYR A 75 2.05 6.51 11.17
N PRO A 76 2.21 7.10 12.37
CA PRO A 76 1.39 8.15 12.98
C PRO A 76 1.96 9.57 12.89
N MET A 77 3.06 9.80 12.16
CA MET A 77 3.84 11.04 12.22
C MET A 77 3.27 12.17 11.35
N GLY A 78 2.33 11.88 10.44
CA GLY A 78 1.69 12.85 9.56
C GLY A 78 2.62 13.46 8.50
N THR A 79 3.79 12.86 8.26
CA THR A 79 4.69 13.33 7.20
C THR A 79 4.22 12.85 5.83
N THR A 80 4.59 13.59 4.77
CA THR A 80 4.18 13.30 3.40
C THR A 80 5.41 13.16 2.52
N LEU A 81 5.45 12.14 1.66
CA LEU A 81 6.47 12.02 0.63
C LEU A 81 6.17 12.97 -0.53
N ASN A 82 7.10 13.85 -0.84
CA ASN A 82 7.00 14.71 -2.02
C ASN A 82 7.25 13.92 -3.33
N THR A 83 7.00 14.58 -4.47
CA THR A 83 7.13 13.92 -5.78
C THR A 83 8.53 13.37 -6.04
N GLU A 84 9.59 14.09 -5.66
CA GLU A 84 10.97 13.64 -5.86
C GLU A 84 11.26 12.35 -5.06
N GLN A 85 10.83 12.31 -3.80
CA GLN A 85 10.99 11.13 -2.95
C GLN A 85 10.22 9.93 -3.51
N ARG A 86 8.98 10.14 -3.97
CA ARG A 86 8.16 9.10 -4.63
C ARG A 86 8.87 8.54 -5.86
N LEU A 87 9.42 9.41 -6.72
CA LEU A 87 10.14 8.98 -7.91
C LEU A 87 11.41 8.18 -7.59
N LYS A 88 12.18 8.58 -6.57
CA LYS A 88 13.35 7.80 -6.11
C LYS A 88 12.96 6.39 -5.65
N LEU A 89 11.86 6.25 -4.91
CA LEU A 89 11.37 4.95 -4.45
C LEU A 89 10.85 4.08 -5.62
N ILE A 90 10.16 4.67 -6.59
CA ILE A 90 9.70 3.98 -7.81
C ILE A 90 10.91 3.45 -8.59
N ASP A 91 11.93 4.29 -8.79
CA ASP A 91 13.16 3.90 -9.46
C ASP A 91 13.91 2.79 -8.72
N TRP A 92 14.03 2.89 -7.40
CA TRP A 92 14.58 1.83 -6.57
C TRP A 92 13.83 0.50 -6.76
N ALA A 93 12.50 0.52 -6.70
CA ALA A 93 11.70 -0.68 -6.87
C ALA A 93 11.91 -1.33 -8.25
N ASN A 94 12.00 -0.51 -9.30
CA ASN A 94 12.26 -0.96 -10.66
C ASN A 94 13.66 -1.57 -10.81
N GLN A 95 14.70 -0.89 -10.30
CA GLN A 95 16.10 -1.34 -10.42
C GLN A 95 16.35 -2.64 -9.63
N HIS A 96 15.77 -2.78 -8.44
CA HIS A 96 15.96 -3.95 -7.57
C HIS A 96 14.94 -5.06 -7.81
N GLN A 97 13.99 -4.85 -8.74
CA GLN A 97 12.86 -5.77 -8.96
C GLN A 97 12.09 -6.03 -7.65
N SER A 98 11.99 -5.00 -6.82
CA SER A 98 11.30 -4.99 -5.54
C SER A 98 9.87 -4.45 -5.67
N TRP A 99 9.02 -4.72 -4.69
CA TRP A 99 7.63 -4.27 -4.68
C TRP A 99 7.45 -3.04 -3.79
N ILE A 100 6.55 -2.16 -4.16
CA ILE A 100 6.04 -1.12 -3.27
C ILE A 100 4.58 -1.43 -2.95
N ILE A 101 4.25 -1.51 -1.67
CA ILE A 101 2.88 -1.56 -1.17
C ILE A 101 2.54 -0.13 -0.71
N GLU A 102 1.85 0.61 -1.54
CA GLU A 102 1.39 1.97 -1.27
C GLU A 102 0.04 1.91 -0.56
N ASP A 103 0.01 2.19 0.73
CA ASP A 103 -1.23 2.25 1.52
C ASP A 103 -1.73 3.69 1.59
N ASP A 104 -2.81 3.95 0.87
CA ASP A 104 -3.44 5.27 0.76
C ASP A 104 -4.80 5.27 1.45
N TYR A 105 -4.78 5.50 2.76
CA TYR A 105 -5.96 5.36 3.61
C TYR A 105 -6.75 6.67 3.82
N ASP A 106 -6.18 7.83 3.46
CA ASP A 106 -6.79 9.14 3.74
C ASP A 106 -6.33 10.30 2.85
N SER A 107 -5.83 10.03 1.63
CA SER A 107 -5.33 11.06 0.70
C SER A 107 -6.38 12.12 0.33
N GLU A 108 -7.66 11.80 0.46
CA GLU A 108 -8.76 12.73 0.23
C GLU A 108 -8.81 13.87 1.28
N PHE A 109 -8.20 13.69 2.45
CA PHE A 109 -8.23 14.63 3.57
C PHE A 109 -6.98 15.51 3.68
N GLN A 110 -6.36 15.86 2.56
CA GLN A 110 -5.19 16.75 2.57
C GLN A 110 -5.63 18.23 2.55
N PHE A 111 -5.59 18.88 3.71
CA PHE A 111 -6.03 20.26 3.86
C PHE A 111 -4.91 21.31 3.72
N ALA A 112 -3.65 20.89 3.86
CA ALA A 112 -2.50 21.81 3.91
C ALA A 112 -1.92 22.17 2.53
N HIS A 113 -2.08 21.29 1.55
CA HIS A 113 -1.55 21.47 0.19
C HIS A 113 -2.36 20.64 -0.82
N ARG A 114 -2.09 20.85 -2.12
CA ARG A 114 -2.69 19.99 -3.15
C ARG A 114 -2.22 18.56 -2.97
N PRO A 115 -3.13 17.56 -3.10
CA PRO A 115 -2.76 16.14 -3.03
C PRO A 115 -1.65 15.82 -4.04
N TYR A 116 -0.65 15.06 -3.59
CA TYR A 116 0.33 14.48 -4.51
C TYR A 116 -0.31 13.34 -5.29
N THR A 117 0.11 13.18 -6.53
CA THR A 117 -0.26 11.99 -7.32
C THR A 117 0.28 10.74 -6.62
N SER A 118 -0.52 9.68 -6.51
CA SER A 118 -0.08 8.40 -5.95
C SER A 118 1.17 7.87 -6.66
N MET A 119 1.94 7.04 -5.99
CA MET A 119 3.13 6.41 -6.59
C MET A 119 2.72 5.52 -7.76
N GLN A 120 1.61 4.79 -7.61
CA GLN A 120 1.03 3.99 -8.70
C GLN A 120 0.70 4.87 -9.93
N GLY A 121 0.03 6.02 -9.71
CA GLY A 121 -0.31 6.94 -10.80
C GLY A 121 0.90 7.64 -11.44
N LEU A 122 1.97 7.92 -10.65
CA LEU A 122 3.24 8.43 -11.16
C LEU A 122 3.96 7.38 -12.00
N ALA A 123 4.05 6.17 -11.48
CA ALA A 123 4.73 5.05 -12.14
C ALA A 123 4.04 4.67 -13.46
N GLY A 124 2.70 4.64 -13.50
CA GLY A 124 1.94 4.40 -14.72
C GLY A 124 2.22 5.39 -15.83
N LYS A 125 2.43 6.67 -15.49
CA LYS A 125 2.84 7.70 -16.47
C LYS A 125 4.25 7.50 -17.02
N LEU A 126 5.12 6.81 -16.27
CA LEU A 126 6.50 6.53 -16.64
C LEU A 126 6.70 5.14 -17.25
N GLY A 127 5.67 4.29 -17.25
CA GLY A 127 5.74 2.90 -17.67
C GLY A 127 6.48 1.98 -16.68
N PHE A 128 6.44 2.31 -15.37
CA PHE A 128 7.11 1.59 -14.27
C PHE A 128 6.12 1.06 -13.23
N ASP A 129 4.86 0.88 -13.59
CA ASP A 129 3.79 0.48 -12.68
C ASP A 129 3.75 -1.03 -12.35
N ASP A 130 4.62 -1.83 -12.98
CA ASP A 130 4.70 -3.27 -12.78
C ASP A 130 5.13 -3.71 -11.37
N ARG A 131 5.58 -2.77 -10.52
CA ARG A 131 6.13 -3.04 -9.18
C ARG A 131 5.41 -2.34 -8.06
N ILE A 132 4.25 -1.74 -8.34
CA ILE A 132 3.49 -1.00 -7.33
C ILE A 132 2.12 -1.64 -7.14
N ILE A 133 1.80 -1.91 -5.88
CA ILE A 133 0.48 -2.33 -5.41
C ILE A 133 -0.10 -1.16 -4.63
N TYR A 134 -1.18 -0.58 -5.13
CA TYR A 134 -1.90 0.47 -4.44
C TYR A 134 -3.05 -0.13 -3.63
N VAL A 135 -3.13 0.26 -2.36
CA VAL A 135 -4.18 -0.13 -1.42
C VAL A 135 -5.06 1.08 -1.15
N GLY A 136 -6.32 0.97 -1.52
CA GLY A 136 -7.33 1.98 -1.22
C GLY A 136 -8.32 1.50 -0.16
N SER A 137 -8.83 2.44 0.65
CA SER A 137 -9.80 2.17 1.70
C SER A 137 -10.95 3.17 1.66
N LEU A 138 -12.18 2.68 1.75
CA LEU A 138 -13.38 3.51 1.86
C LEU A 138 -13.78 3.80 3.32
N SER A 139 -13.00 3.30 4.28
CA SER A 139 -13.31 3.42 5.70
C SER A 139 -13.29 4.84 6.23
N LYS A 140 -12.54 5.74 5.62
CA LYS A 140 -12.45 7.15 6.01
C LYS A 140 -13.42 8.04 5.24
N VAL A 141 -13.65 7.74 3.98
CA VAL A 141 -14.50 8.52 3.08
C VAL A 141 -15.99 8.30 3.40
N MET A 142 -16.34 7.08 3.79
CA MET A 142 -17.74 6.74 4.13
C MET A 142 -17.87 6.48 5.65
N PHE A 143 -17.85 5.22 6.05
CA PHE A 143 -17.81 4.85 7.48
C PHE A 143 -17.14 3.49 7.67
N ASN A 144 -16.45 3.33 8.79
CA ASN A 144 -15.64 2.15 9.10
C ASN A 144 -16.41 0.82 9.06
N GLY A 145 -17.72 0.85 9.28
CA GLY A 145 -18.58 -0.35 9.32
C GLY A 145 -18.76 -1.03 7.95
N LEU A 146 -18.56 -0.33 6.84
CA LEU A 146 -18.71 -0.92 5.51
C LEU A 146 -17.64 -1.97 5.21
N ARG A 147 -16.45 -1.82 5.81
CA ARG A 147 -15.32 -2.75 5.63
C ARG A 147 -15.03 -3.02 4.15
N LEU A 148 -15.02 -1.97 3.34
CA LEU A 148 -14.65 -2.04 1.93
C LEU A 148 -13.29 -1.41 1.68
N GLY A 149 -12.50 -2.08 0.87
CA GLY A 149 -11.22 -1.62 0.34
C GLY A 149 -10.95 -2.27 -1.02
N TYR A 150 -9.90 -1.82 -1.67
CA TYR A 150 -9.54 -2.33 -2.98
C TYR A 150 -8.02 -2.33 -3.18
N LEU A 151 -7.59 -3.11 -4.16
CA LEU A 151 -6.22 -3.15 -4.66
C LEU A 151 -6.21 -2.72 -6.12
N VAL A 152 -5.25 -1.87 -6.47
CA VAL A 152 -4.83 -1.70 -7.86
C VAL A 152 -3.48 -2.39 -8.00
N VAL A 153 -3.43 -3.39 -8.87
CA VAL A 153 -2.25 -4.24 -9.06
C VAL A 153 -1.88 -4.33 -10.54
N PRO A 154 -0.62 -4.61 -10.88
CA PRO A 154 -0.24 -4.95 -12.24
C PRO A 154 -1.07 -6.12 -12.78
N GLU A 155 -1.38 -6.12 -14.07
CA GLU A 155 -2.20 -7.14 -14.72
C GLU A 155 -1.68 -8.56 -14.45
N SER A 156 -0.36 -8.73 -14.41
CA SER A 156 0.31 -10.00 -14.10
C SER A 156 -0.02 -10.58 -12.71
N LEU A 157 -0.46 -9.76 -11.76
CA LEU A 157 -0.80 -10.17 -10.40
C LEU A 157 -2.31 -10.40 -10.19
N VAL A 158 -3.16 -9.95 -11.10
CA VAL A 158 -4.62 -9.98 -10.91
C VAL A 158 -5.12 -11.38 -10.60
N ALA A 159 -4.76 -12.37 -11.41
CA ALA A 159 -5.21 -13.76 -11.23
C ALA A 159 -4.78 -14.31 -9.85
N LYS A 160 -3.52 -14.08 -9.46
CA LYS A 160 -2.99 -14.54 -8.17
C LYS A 160 -3.66 -13.85 -6.98
N CYS A 161 -3.92 -12.54 -7.08
CA CYS A 161 -4.64 -11.81 -6.03
C CYS A 161 -6.08 -12.28 -5.87
N LEU A 162 -6.76 -12.61 -6.97
CA LEU A 162 -8.12 -13.16 -6.93
C LEU A 162 -8.15 -14.55 -6.30
N GLU A 163 -7.22 -15.44 -6.65
CA GLU A 163 -7.07 -16.76 -6.05
C GLU A 163 -6.84 -16.69 -4.54
N ILE A 164 -5.91 -15.81 -4.10
CA ILE A 164 -5.63 -15.60 -2.67
C ILE A 164 -6.87 -15.05 -1.96
N LYS A 165 -7.56 -14.06 -2.56
CA LYS A 165 -8.78 -13.49 -1.99
C LYS A 165 -9.85 -14.55 -1.81
N ASP A 166 -10.07 -15.39 -2.84
CA ASP A 166 -11.05 -16.47 -2.80
C ASP A 166 -10.73 -17.47 -1.68
N ALA A 167 -9.48 -17.89 -1.58
CA ALA A 167 -9.02 -18.79 -0.53
C ALA A 167 -9.19 -18.23 0.90
N LEU A 168 -9.07 -16.90 1.07
CA LEU A 168 -9.19 -16.26 2.38
C LEU A 168 -10.64 -16.02 2.82
N THR A 169 -11.52 -15.64 1.90
CA THR A 169 -12.86 -15.12 2.26
C THR A 169 -13.96 -15.49 1.28
N GLY A 170 -13.66 -16.16 0.17
CA GLY A 170 -14.63 -16.36 -0.91
C GLY A 170 -15.14 -15.02 -1.46
N ASP A 171 -16.44 -14.94 -1.72
CA ASP A 171 -17.07 -13.74 -2.25
C ASP A 171 -17.09 -12.59 -1.25
N THR A 172 -16.90 -11.38 -1.75
CA THR A 172 -17.11 -10.16 -0.96
C THR A 172 -18.62 -9.91 -0.85
N VAL A 173 -19.07 -9.34 0.28
CA VAL A 173 -20.48 -9.05 0.53
C VAL A 173 -21.09 -8.18 -0.57
N SER A 174 -21.90 -8.77 -1.46
CA SER A 174 -22.40 -8.15 -2.68
C SER A 174 -23.32 -6.94 -2.41
N HIS A 175 -24.24 -7.05 -1.49
CA HIS A 175 -25.17 -5.96 -1.17
C HIS A 175 -24.47 -4.68 -0.68
N THR A 176 -23.36 -4.80 0.05
CA THR A 176 -22.58 -3.64 0.47
C THR A 176 -21.86 -2.98 -0.73
N GLN A 177 -21.41 -3.79 -1.69
CA GLN A 177 -20.80 -3.28 -2.93
C GLN A 177 -21.84 -2.62 -3.84
N GLU A 178 -23.04 -3.17 -3.95
CA GLU A 178 -24.14 -2.56 -4.69
C GLU A 178 -24.56 -1.21 -4.11
N ALA A 179 -24.74 -1.14 -2.79
CA ALA A 179 -25.05 0.12 -2.09
C ALA A 179 -23.95 1.19 -2.33
N LEU A 180 -22.68 0.79 -2.31
CA LEU A 180 -21.57 1.67 -2.66
C LEU A 180 -21.62 2.12 -4.11
N ALA A 181 -21.90 1.20 -5.03
CA ALA A 181 -21.95 1.52 -6.45
C ALA A 181 -23.08 2.52 -6.77
N ASP A 182 -24.20 2.42 -6.09
CA ASP A 182 -25.30 3.38 -6.22
C ASP A 182 -24.90 4.74 -5.68
N PHE A 183 -24.29 4.79 -4.49
CA PHE A 183 -23.80 6.04 -3.90
C PHE A 183 -22.76 6.77 -4.77
N VAL A 184 -21.86 6.05 -5.43
CA VAL A 184 -20.83 6.66 -6.29
C VAL A 184 -21.39 7.16 -7.62
N ARG A 185 -22.55 6.64 -8.07
CA ARG A 185 -23.20 7.08 -9.31
C ARG A 185 -24.05 8.35 -9.16
N GLU A 186 -24.45 8.70 -7.94
CA GLU A 186 -25.18 9.93 -7.61
C GLU A 186 -24.23 11.15 -7.50
#